data_e8cbf5442cdd75173dade728bbda7a2b
#
_entry.id   e8cbf5442cdd75173dade728bbda7a2b
#
_cell.length_a   1.000
_cell.length_b   1.000
_cell.length_c   1.000
_cell.angle_alpha   90.00
_cell.angle_beta   90.00
_cell.angle_gamma   90.00
#
_symmetry.space_group_name_H-M   'P 1'
#
loop_
_entity.id
_entity.type
_entity.pdbx_description
1 polymer ?
#
loop_
_entity_poly.entity_id
_entity_poly.type
_entity_poly.pdbx_seq_one_letter_code
_entity_poly.pdbx_strand_id
1 'polypeptide(L)'
;SYGDWSSDVCSSDLYHMLYLAVAVTNVIILAAAVSCIGSSFAISMEEKRKSYGMLASVGATPRQIRQSVYYEAFLTGRTAIPLGTVLGLLLSTGGIFAIKALLYGQNTVQYLHVHVAWQMLIAGILLSTVTLVFSVRRPAKQAAKSSPVAAMRGQAKKSRRAKKRTITAAIAGCTALFILVSYFMGVQTISVGQSNHMFDDHANVSVDVQGSWEVNRSAVLQSTKGKSVTEAAVLRTAAYMVNTKEVPYTQTHIRRNGAPDLKHETTAVIQVLAVGETAYRNYLKELGLSYETAKDCAIFYNAYAGYWDGKETTWKVTDYKPGDWIRGQFCREEQMEKTPDMTDQMQIAAVTTRRPFGVDTSQSYTDSGTIIVSDAWLDAHDPQGGAKITVKYASTDPGTLTQALEKTYDFYPEEIRNRDLQNRENNMLLFVDGIALYGFLLAVLLIGVTNICNTVLTDLWQRRREFVILRSVGMTPKQEKQMLAKEFFGYGRNGIAIGLVIGGCASALYYRIFASGVQGALWFCVAATVVIMVGLLLLFAGMIRYAMMKNKDMILGR
;
A
#
# COMPACT_ATOMS: atom_id res chain seq x y z
N SER A 1 -29.89 6.98 -11.01
CA SER A 1 -29.28 5.62 -10.97
C SER A 1 -27.86 5.53 -11.56
N TYR A 2 -27.14 6.66 -11.65
CA TYR A 2 -25.73 6.67 -12.11
C TYR A 2 -24.73 6.53 -10.94
N GLY A 3 -25.20 6.61 -9.68
CA GLY A 3 -24.37 6.46 -8.49
C GLY A 3 -24.02 5.03 -8.07
N ASP A 4 -24.80 4.05 -8.49
CA ASP A 4 -24.60 2.64 -8.05
C ASP A 4 -23.58 1.85 -8.90
N TRP A 5 -23.36 2.26 -10.15
CA TRP A 5 -22.45 1.52 -11.04
C TRP A 5 -20.97 1.69 -10.70
N SER A 6 -20.58 2.86 -10.18
CA SER A 6 -19.18 3.13 -9.86
C SER A 6 -18.74 2.50 -8.54
N SER A 7 -19.65 2.36 -7.56
CA SER A 7 -19.34 1.76 -6.27
C SER A 7 -19.23 0.23 -6.33
N ASP A 8 -20.12 -0.42 -7.08
CA ASP A 8 -20.13 -1.89 -7.19
C ASP A 8 -19.00 -2.42 -8.05
N VAL A 9 -18.65 -1.73 -9.15
CA VAL A 9 -17.53 -2.11 -10.02
C VAL A 9 -16.19 -1.90 -9.30
N CYS A 10 -16.03 -0.76 -8.60
CA CYS A 10 -14.82 -0.52 -7.80
C CYS A 10 -14.68 -1.48 -6.62
N SER A 11 -15.77 -1.87 -5.95
CA SER A 11 -15.71 -2.80 -4.82
C SER A 11 -15.38 -4.21 -5.29
N SER A 12 -15.97 -4.71 -6.36
CA SER A 12 -15.69 -6.06 -6.89
C SER A 12 -14.25 -6.20 -7.38
N ASP A 13 -13.72 -5.21 -8.10
CA ASP A 13 -12.34 -5.21 -8.57
C ASP A 13 -11.33 -5.13 -7.42
N LEU A 14 -11.62 -4.36 -6.38
CA LEU A 14 -10.80 -4.28 -5.17
C LEU A 14 -10.76 -5.63 -4.44
N TYR A 15 -11.89 -6.31 -4.28
CA TYR A 15 -11.95 -7.65 -3.70
C TYR A 15 -11.16 -8.68 -4.53
N HIS A 16 -11.28 -8.66 -5.86
CA HIS A 16 -10.50 -9.55 -6.72
C HIS A 16 -9.00 -9.30 -6.62
N MET A 17 -8.56 -8.04 -6.57
CA MET A 17 -7.15 -7.68 -6.35
C MET A 17 -6.64 -8.14 -4.98
N LEU A 18 -7.43 -7.98 -3.93
CA LEU A 18 -7.09 -8.44 -2.59
C LEU A 18 -6.95 -9.96 -2.54
N TYR A 19 -7.90 -10.72 -3.11
CA TYR A 19 -7.83 -12.17 -3.19
C TYR A 19 -6.62 -12.65 -4.00
N LEU A 20 -6.29 -11.97 -5.10
CA LEU A 20 -5.10 -12.28 -5.90
C LEU A 20 -3.82 -12.04 -5.09
N ALA A 21 -3.71 -10.93 -4.40
CA ALA A 21 -2.57 -10.61 -3.55
C ALA A 21 -2.38 -11.63 -2.43
N VAL A 22 -3.46 -12.03 -1.74
CA VAL A 22 -3.45 -13.08 -0.71
C VAL A 22 -3.06 -14.42 -1.30
N ALA A 23 -3.57 -14.79 -2.48
CA ALA A 23 -3.22 -16.04 -3.15
C ALA A 23 -1.75 -16.10 -3.54
N VAL A 24 -1.22 -15.04 -4.17
CA VAL A 24 0.21 -14.94 -4.53
C VAL A 24 1.09 -15.03 -3.29
N THR A 25 0.72 -14.33 -2.22
CA THR A 25 1.41 -14.34 -0.93
C THR A 25 1.47 -15.75 -0.35
N ASN A 26 0.35 -16.48 -0.33
CA ASN A 26 0.30 -17.86 0.15
C ASN A 26 1.17 -18.80 -0.70
N VAL A 27 1.20 -18.65 -2.02
CA VAL A 27 2.07 -19.44 -2.91
C VAL A 27 3.55 -19.21 -2.58
N ILE A 28 3.97 -17.97 -2.32
CA ILE A 28 5.34 -17.63 -1.94
C ILE A 28 5.71 -18.29 -0.60
N ILE A 29 4.85 -18.19 0.41
CA ILE A 29 5.05 -18.83 1.72
C ILE A 29 5.19 -20.35 1.56
N LEU A 30 4.29 -20.98 0.82
CA LEU A 30 4.31 -22.41 0.58
C LEU A 30 5.59 -22.87 -0.11
N ALA A 31 6.02 -22.16 -1.14
CA ALA A 31 7.25 -22.46 -1.86
C ALA A 31 8.49 -22.33 -0.93
N ALA A 32 8.54 -21.28 -0.11
CA ALA A 32 9.60 -21.08 0.87
C ALA A 32 9.59 -22.17 1.95
N ALA A 33 8.41 -22.52 2.49
CA ALA A 33 8.24 -23.58 3.50
C ALA A 33 8.62 -24.96 2.95
N VAL A 34 8.16 -25.32 1.74
CA VAL A 34 8.54 -26.59 1.07
C VAL A 34 10.05 -26.67 0.90
N SER A 35 10.69 -25.58 0.49
CA SER A 35 12.14 -25.53 0.33
C SER A 35 12.87 -25.72 1.67
N CYS A 36 12.43 -25.00 2.72
CA CYS A 36 13.05 -25.06 4.05
C CYS A 36 12.89 -26.43 4.70
N ILE A 37 11.67 -26.96 4.75
CA ILE A 37 11.37 -28.29 5.31
C ILE A 37 12.12 -29.37 4.52
N GLY A 38 12.07 -29.31 3.18
CA GLY A 38 12.77 -30.25 2.31
C GLY A 38 14.29 -30.26 2.50
N SER A 39 14.90 -29.09 2.74
CA SER A 39 16.34 -29.00 3.03
C SER A 39 16.68 -29.58 4.41
N SER A 40 15.85 -29.33 5.44
CA SER A 40 16.04 -29.87 6.78
C SER A 40 15.95 -31.40 6.80
N PHE A 41 14.95 -31.99 6.13
CA PHE A 41 14.86 -33.44 5.98
C PHE A 41 16.03 -34.02 5.16
N ALA A 42 16.48 -33.33 4.12
CA ALA A 42 17.65 -33.78 3.35
C ALA A 42 18.92 -33.85 4.20
N ILE A 43 19.06 -32.96 5.19
CA ILE A 43 20.16 -32.96 6.15
C ILE A 43 20.04 -34.15 7.12
N SER A 44 18.88 -34.31 7.74
CA SER A 44 18.60 -35.44 8.65
C SER A 44 18.82 -36.78 7.94
N MET A 45 18.39 -36.90 6.68
CA MET A 45 18.62 -38.10 5.88
C MET A 45 20.10 -38.37 5.59
N GLU A 46 20.90 -37.33 5.40
CA GLU A 46 22.35 -37.50 5.18
C GLU A 46 23.05 -37.96 6.46
N GLU A 47 22.68 -37.48 7.63
CA GLU A 47 23.17 -37.96 8.94
C GLU A 47 22.83 -39.43 9.17
N LYS A 48 21.59 -39.84 8.84
CA LYS A 48 21.08 -41.21 9.00
C LYS A 48 21.43 -42.13 7.84
N ARG A 49 22.17 -41.66 6.85
CA ARG A 49 22.51 -42.41 5.63
C ARG A 49 23.24 -43.73 5.91
N LYS A 50 24.14 -43.74 6.90
CA LYS A 50 24.84 -44.94 7.33
C LYS A 50 23.89 -45.97 7.94
N SER A 51 22.94 -45.51 8.74
CA SER A 51 21.91 -46.39 9.34
C SER A 51 20.95 -46.98 8.28
N TYR A 52 20.54 -46.18 7.28
CA TYR A 52 19.76 -46.69 6.15
C TYR A 52 20.56 -47.67 5.27
N GLY A 53 21.86 -47.41 5.11
CA GLY A 53 22.76 -48.36 4.42
C GLY A 53 22.86 -49.71 5.12
N MET A 54 22.97 -49.70 6.44
CA MET A 54 22.96 -50.95 7.25
C MET A 54 21.61 -51.67 7.14
N LEU A 55 20.48 -50.95 7.23
CA LEU A 55 19.16 -51.54 7.03
C LEU A 55 18.99 -52.18 5.64
N ALA A 56 19.52 -51.52 4.60
CA ALA A 56 19.48 -52.05 3.25
C ALA A 56 20.39 -53.29 3.08
N SER A 57 21.51 -53.40 3.82
CA SER A 57 22.40 -54.58 3.79
C SER A 57 21.76 -55.80 4.50
N VAL A 58 20.85 -55.58 5.44
CA VAL A 58 20.07 -56.62 6.12
C VAL A 58 18.78 -56.98 5.33
N GLY A 59 18.58 -56.41 4.15
CA GLY A 59 17.49 -56.76 3.24
C GLY A 59 16.27 -55.84 3.25
N ALA A 60 16.35 -54.63 3.86
CA ALA A 60 15.27 -53.68 3.80
C ALA A 60 15.04 -53.17 2.36
N THR A 61 13.80 -53.23 1.90
CA THR A 61 13.40 -52.78 0.55
C THR A 61 13.41 -51.24 0.46
N PRO A 62 13.64 -50.67 -0.73
CA PRO A 62 13.56 -49.22 -0.95
C PRO A 62 12.21 -48.61 -0.54
N ARG A 63 11.15 -49.42 -0.57
CA ARG A 63 9.79 -49.00 -0.17
C ARG A 63 9.70 -48.85 1.36
N GLN A 64 10.28 -49.77 2.12
CA GLN A 64 10.35 -49.71 3.57
C GLN A 64 11.20 -48.52 4.06
N ILE A 65 12.35 -48.27 3.45
CA ILE A 65 13.18 -47.09 3.78
C ILE A 65 12.40 -45.79 3.52
N ARG A 66 11.70 -45.71 2.41
CA ARG A 66 10.84 -44.55 2.12
C ARG A 66 9.71 -44.36 3.13
N GLN A 67 9.05 -45.46 3.54
CA GLN A 67 7.99 -45.40 4.56
C GLN A 67 8.53 -44.94 5.91
N SER A 68 9.74 -45.37 6.30
CA SER A 68 10.38 -44.90 7.54
C SER A 68 10.61 -43.40 7.55
N VAL A 69 11.00 -42.83 6.41
CA VAL A 69 11.17 -41.36 6.27
C VAL A 69 9.85 -40.61 6.38
N TYR A 70 8.78 -41.12 5.77
CA TYR A 70 7.44 -40.53 5.92
C TYR A 70 6.90 -40.64 7.34
N TYR A 71 7.17 -41.75 8.03
CA TYR A 71 6.78 -41.93 9.42
C TYR A 71 7.49 -40.95 10.36
N GLU A 72 8.79 -40.72 10.14
CA GLU A 72 9.55 -39.70 10.87
C GLU A 72 8.98 -38.27 10.60
N ALA A 73 8.62 -37.98 9.38
CA ALA A 73 7.98 -36.70 9.03
C ALA A 73 6.61 -36.56 9.70
N PHE A 74 5.83 -37.62 9.76
CA PHE A 74 4.53 -37.63 10.44
C PHE A 74 4.67 -37.40 11.95
N LEU A 75 5.63 -38.05 12.61
CA LEU A 75 5.89 -37.84 14.05
C LEU A 75 6.30 -36.37 14.32
N THR A 76 7.16 -35.79 13.49
CA THR A 76 7.56 -34.38 13.61
C THR A 76 6.36 -33.46 13.34
N GLY A 77 5.58 -33.74 12.31
CA GLY A 77 4.41 -32.93 11.93
C GLY A 77 3.30 -32.95 12.97
N ARG A 78 3.09 -34.11 13.64
CA ARG A 78 2.08 -34.30 14.72
C ARG A 78 2.27 -33.29 15.85
N THR A 79 3.49 -32.94 16.18
CA THR A 79 3.81 -31.98 17.24
C THR A 79 3.96 -30.54 16.69
N ALA A 80 4.62 -30.37 15.54
CA ALA A 80 4.94 -29.07 14.99
C ALA A 80 3.71 -28.33 14.44
N ILE A 81 2.75 -29.04 13.81
CA ILE A 81 1.57 -28.40 13.21
C ILE A 81 0.64 -27.80 14.29
N PRO A 82 0.22 -28.53 15.35
CA PRO A 82 -0.60 -27.94 16.41
C PRO A 82 0.13 -26.80 17.15
N LEU A 83 1.42 -26.99 17.45
CA LEU A 83 2.21 -25.95 18.13
C LEU A 83 2.29 -24.69 17.27
N GLY A 84 2.54 -24.82 15.96
CA GLY A 84 2.58 -23.71 15.03
C GLY A 84 1.23 -23.01 14.89
N THR A 85 0.13 -23.77 14.90
CA THR A 85 -1.24 -23.21 14.86
C THR A 85 -1.53 -22.38 16.12
N VAL A 86 -1.21 -22.89 17.30
CA VAL A 86 -1.40 -22.18 18.58
C VAL A 86 -0.54 -20.92 18.64
N LEU A 87 0.74 -21.00 18.26
CA LEU A 87 1.63 -19.84 18.21
C LEU A 87 1.15 -18.80 17.19
N GLY A 88 0.66 -19.23 16.04
CA GLY A 88 0.09 -18.33 15.03
C GLY A 88 -1.14 -17.59 15.54
N LEU A 89 -2.04 -18.29 16.25
CA LEU A 89 -3.20 -17.66 16.89
C LEU A 89 -2.79 -16.65 17.97
N LEU A 90 -1.84 -17.00 18.82
CA LEU A 90 -1.34 -16.11 19.88
C LEU A 90 -0.70 -14.84 19.29
N LEU A 91 0.13 -14.99 18.25
CA LEU A 91 0.75 -13.86 17.58
C LEU A 91 -0.27 -12.98 16.86
N SER A 92 -1.23 -13.57 16.17
CA SER A 92 -2.31 -12.83 15.50
C SER A 92 -3.18 -12.06 16.50
N THR A 93 -3.61 -12.72 17.57
CA THR A 93 -4.41 -12.10 18.63
C THR A 93 -3.63 -11.00 19.34
N GLY A 94 -2.37 -11.28 19.70
CA GLY A 94 -1.47 -10.28 20.30
C GLY A 94 -1.22 -9.08 19.39
N GLY A 95 -1.10 -9.29 18.08
CA GLY A 95 -0.99 -8.23 17.10
C GLY A 95 -2.22 -7.32 17.07
N ILE A 96 -3.43 -7.89 17.05
CA ILE A 96 -4.67 -7.13 17.10
C ILE A 96 -4.79 -6.34 18.43
N PHE A 97 -4.43 -6.96 19.56
CA PHE A 97 -4.41 -6.22 20.84
C PHE A 97 -3.38 -5.09 20.86
N ALA A 98 -2.20 -5.30 20.29
CA ALA A 98 -1.19 -4.25 20.17
C ALA A 98 -1.68 -3.10 19.28
N ILE A 99 -2.31 -3.40 18.14
CA ILE A 99 -2.93 -2.40 17.27
C ILE A 99 -4.00 -1.62 18.05
N LYS A 100 -4.91 -2.31 18.75
CA LYS A 100 -5.93 -1.65 19.59
C LYS A 100 -5.33 -0.76 20.67
N ALA A 101 -4.26 -1.19 21.33
CA ALA A 101 -3.61 -0.41 22.37
C ALA A 101 -2.92 0.86 21.83
N LEU A 102 -2.30 0.76 20.65
CA LEU A 102 -1.64 1.90 19.98
C LEU A 102 -2.65 2.91 19.42
N LEU A 103 -3.86 2.46 19.08
CA LEU A 103 -4.89 3.23 18.40
C LEU A 103 -6.07 3.58 19.34
N TYR A 104 -5.86 3.41 20.65
CA TYR A 104 -6.89 3.69 21.66
C TYR A 104 -7.41 5.13 21.55
N GLY A 105 -8.73 5.29 21.49
CA GLY A 105 -9.42 6.58 21.37
C GLY A 105 -9.92 6.93 19.97
N GLN A 106 -9.78 6.05 18.97
CA GLN A 106 -10.31 6.25 17.62
C GLN A 106 -11.55 5.37 17.36
N ASN A 107 -12.57 5.94 16.75
CA ASN A 107 -13.86 5.26 16.50
C ASN A 107 -13.71 3.98 15.67
N THR A 108 -12.82 4.00 14.69
CA THR A 108 -12.56 2.88 13.77
C THR A 108 -12.05 1.63 14.49
N VAL A 109 -11.34 1.79 15.62
CA VAL A 109 -10.77 0.69 16.40
C VAL A 109 -11.82 -0.11 17.18
N GLN A 110 -12.97 0.48 17.47
CA GLN A 110 -14.05 -0.22 18.18
C GLN A 110 -14.62 -1.40 17.36
N TYR A 111 -14.54 -1.33 16.04
CA TYR A 111 -15.04 -2.37 15.13
C TYR A 111 -14.04 -3.50 14.87
N LEU A 112 -12.77 -3.37 15.30
CA LEU A 112 -11.77 -4.43 15.19
C LEU A 112 -12.04 -5.53 16.23
N HIS A 113 -12.74 -6.58 15.83
CA HIS A 113 -13.01 -7.74 16.67
C HIS A 113 -12.14 -8.91 16.24
N VAL A 114 -11.58 -9.63 17.24
CA VAL A 114 -10.86 -10.89 16.97
C VAL A 114 -11.89 -11.94 16.61
N HIS A 115 -12.02 -12.25 15.32
CA HIS A 115 -12.87 -13.36 14.87
C HIS A 115 -12.01 -14.52 14.37
N VAL A 116 -12.07 -15.64 15.07
CA VAL A 116 -11.34 -16.84 14.68
C VAL A 116 -12.26 -17.72 13.83
N ALA A 117 -12.09 -17.66 12.51
CA ALA A 117 -12.84 -18.52 11.60
C ALA A 117 -12.28 -19.96 11.66
N TRP A 118 -13.01 -20.90 12.26
CA TRP A 118 -12.61 -22.30 12.39
C TRP A 118 -12.32 -22.99 11.06
N GLN A 119 -12.98 -22.56 9.99
CA GLN A 119 -12.73 -23.03 8.61
C GLN A 119 -11.29 -22.72 8.16
N MET A 120 -10.78 -21.53 8.49
CA MET A 120 -9.41 -21.11 8.16
C MET A 120 -8.37 -21.91 8.95
N LEU A 121 -8.69 -22.29 10.20
CA LEU A 121 -7.81 -23.16 10.99
C LEU A 121 -7.70 -24.55 10.37
N ILE A 122 -8.82 -25.16 9.98
CA ILE A 122 -8.82 -26.46 9.31
C ILE A 122 -8.07 -26.38 7.98
N ALA A 123 -8.33 -25.35 7.18
CA ALA A 123 -7.63 -25.14 5.92
C ALA A 123 -6.10 -24.99 6.13
N GLY A 124 -5.69 -24.25 7.16
CA GLY A 124 -4.28 -24.08 7.53
C GLY A 124 -3.62 -25.39 7.95
N ILE A 125 -4.28 -26.22 8.76
CA ILE A 125 -3.79 -27.55 9.18
C ILE A 125 -3.66 -28.48 7.98
N LEU A 126 -4.67 -28.52 7.11
CA LEU A 126 -4.63 -29.32 5.87
C LEU A 126 -3.49 -28.88 4.96
N LEU A 127 -3.37 -27.58 4.73
CA LEU A 127 -2.33 -27.02 3.88
C LEU A 127 -0.93 -27.30 4.44
N SER A 128 -0.74 -27.20 5.77
CA SER A 128 0.51 -27.55 6.46
C SER A 128 0.86 -29.01 6.31
N THR A 129 -0.12 -29.90 6.41
CA THR A 129 0.05 -31.34 6.24
C THR A 129 0.45 -31.69 4.79
N VAL A 130 -0.23 -31.09 3.80
CA VAL A 130 0.09 -31.26 2.39
C VAL A 130 1.51 -30.75 2.10
N THR A 131 1.86 -29.57 2.62
CA THR A 131 3.20 -28.98 2.50
C THR A 131 4.28 -29.89 3.06
N LEU A 132 4.05 -30.49 4.24
CA LEU A 132 4.99 -31.44 4.85
C LEU A 132 5.21 -32.66 3.95
N VAL A 133 4.14 -33.29 3.46
CA VAL A 133 4.22 -34.48 2.59
C VAL A 133 4.96 -34.16 1.28
N PHE A 134 4.68 -33.02 0.66
CA PHE A 134 5.39 -32.58 -0.55
C PHE A 134 6.87 -32.32 -0.30
N SER A 135 7.21 -31.70 0.83
CA SER A 135 8.60 -31.36 1.20
C SER A 135 9.47 -32.61 1.38
N VAL A 136 8.91 -33.65 1.99
CA VAL A 136 9.63 -34.90 2.30
C VAL A 136 9.76 -35.82 1.08
N ARG A 137 8.95 -35.66 0.05
CA ARG A 137 8.89 -36.55 -1.12
C ARG A 137 10.23 -36.72 -1.84
N ARG A 138 11.01 -35.63 -1.99
CA ARG A 138 12.34 -35.66 -2.62
C ARG A 138 13.40 -36.30 -1.73
N PRO A 139 13.57 -35.91 -0.46
CA PRO A 139 14.48 -36.56 0.48
C PRO A 139 14.22 -38.08 0.62
N ALA A 140 12.96 -38.48 0.78
CA ALA A 140 12.56 -39.88 0.89
C ALA A 140 12.94 -40.74 -0.34
N LYS A 141 12.75 -40.18 -1.55
CA LYS A 141 13.21 -40.85 -2.79
C LYS A 141 14.73 -40.96 -2.86
N GLN A 142 15.47 -39.96 -2.36
CA GLN A 142 16.95 -39.99 -2.34
C GLN A 142 17.48 -41.01 -1.34
N ALA A 143 16.89 -41.10 -0.14
CA ALA A 143 17.24 -42.10 0.87
C ALA A 143 17.05 -43.53 0.34
N ALA A 144 15.92 -43.79 -0.33
CA ALA A 144 15.60 -45.12 -0.89
C ALA A 144 16.48 -45.54 -2.09
N LYS A 145 17.11 -44.59 -2.78
CA LYS A 145 18.03 -44.86 -3.93
C LYS A 145 19.47 -45.00 -3.54
N SER A 146 19.84 -44.79 -2.27
CA SER A 146 21.24 -44.93 -1.83
C SER A 146 21.66 -46.40 -1.82
N SER A 147 22.72 -46.77 -2.60
CA SER A 147 23.28 -48.12 -2.55
C SER A 147 23.96 -48.40 -1.21
N PRO A 148 23.85 -49.62 -0.64
CA PRO A 148 24.49 -49.97 0.63
C PRO A 148 25.98 -49.69 0.64
N VAL A 149 26.68 -50.05 -0.42
CA VAL A 149 28.13 -49.85 -0.58
C VAL A 149 28.51 -48.38 -0.61
N ALA A 150 27.76 -47.53 -1.31
CA ALA A 150 28.01 -46.09 -1.36
C ALA A 150 27.67 -45.39 -0.03
N ALA A 151 26.69 -45.90 0.70
CA ALA A 151 26.32 -45.40 2.03
C ALA A 151 27.40 -45.70 3.08
N MET A 152 28.00 -46.90 3.03
CA MET A 152 29.10 -47.29 3.93
C MET A 152 30.43 -46.59 3.60
N ARG A 153 30.74 -46.35 2.32
CA ARG A 153 31.96 -45.63 1.90
C ARG A 153 31.93 -44.11 2.16
N GLY A 154 30.84 -43.56 2.58
CA GLY A 154 30.71 -42.12 2.90
C GLY A 154 30.88 -41.18 1.71
N GLN A 155 30.77 -41.68 0.47
CA GLN A 155 30.94 -40.90 -0.76
C GLN A 155 29.60 -40.31 -1.20
N ALA A 156 29.21 -39.22 -0.58
CA ALA A 156 28.15 -38.36 -1.15
C ALA A 156 28.76 -37.02 -1.57
N LYS A 157 29.31 -36.96 -2.76
CA LYS A 157 29.57 -35.67 -3.44
C LYS A 157 28.24 -35.06 -3.89
N LYS A 158 27.50 -34.43 -2.99
CA LYS A 158 26.51 -33.45 -3.45
C LYS A 158 27.25 -32.28 -4.08
N SER A 159 26.98 -32.00 -5.33
CA SER A 159 27.66 -30.96 -6.10
C SER A 159 27.68 -29.64 -5.32
N ARG A 160 28.84 -29.11 -5.01
CA ARG A 160 29.10 -27.80 -4.39
C ARG A 160 28.33 -26.69 -5.12
N ARG A 161 28.10 -26.86 -6.41
CA ARG A 161 27.33 -25.99 -7.31
C ARG A 161 25.86 -25.94 -6.95
N ALA A 162 25.22 -27.06 -6.56
CA ALA A 162 23.79 -27.09 -6.21
C ALA A 162 23.53 -26.35 -4.90
N LYS A 163 24.37 -26.52 -3.87
CA LYS A 163 24.25 -25.81 -2.58
C LYS A 163 24.42 -24.31 -2.73
N LYS A 164 25.44 -23.87 -3.50
CA LYS A 164 25.66 -22.47 -3.84
C LYS A 164 24.41 -21.85 -4.47
N ARG A 165 23.80 -22.55 -5.43
CA ARG A 165 22.60 -22.10 -6.13
C ARG A 165 21.41 -21.94 -5.17
N THR A 166 21.22 -22.85 -4.20
CA THR A 166 20.13 -22.78 -3.23
C THR A 166 20.27 -21.58 -2.30
N ILE A 167 21.47 -21.32 -1.75
CA ILE A 167 21.70 -20.15 -0.88
C ILE A 167 21.49 -18.85 -1.65
N THR A 168 22.07 -18.74 -2.84
CA THR A 168 21.93 -17.56 -3.70
C THR A 168 20.46 -17.31 -4.07
N ALA A 169 19.70 -18.36 -4.39
CA ALA A 169 18.29 -18.24 -4.70
C ALA A 169 17.44 -17.79 -3.50
N ALA A 170 17.72 -18.32 -2.29
CA ALA A 170 17.02 -17.89 -1.07
C ALA A 170 17.29 -16.40 -0.76
N ILE A 171 18.53 -15.95 -0.85
CA ILE A 171 18.90 -14.55 -0.65
C ILE A 171 18.22 -13.67 -1.72
N ALA A 172 18.25 -14.09 -2.99
CA ALA A 172 17.65 -13.34 -4.09
C ALA A 172 16.14 -13.19 -3.91
N GLY A 173 15.44 -14.26 -3.51
CA GLY A 173 14.01 -14.23 -3.26
C GLY A 173 13.62 -13.30 -2.10
N CYS A 174 14.31 -13.41 -0.97
CA CYS A 174 14.11 -12.51 0.17
C CYS A 174 14.37 -11.04 -0.20
N THR A 175 15.47 -10.78 -0.93
CA THR A 175 15.83 -9.41 -1.36
C THR A 175 14.78 -8.83 -2.31
N ALA A 176 14.37 -9.61 -3.31
CA ALA A 176 13.38 -9.18 -4.30
C ALA A 176 12.03 -8.83 -3.64
N LEU A 177 11.56 -9.71 -2.73
CA LEU A 177 10.31 -9.49 -2.01
C LEU A 177 10.37 -8.26 -1.10
N PHE A 178 11.50 -8.09 -0.39
CA PHE A 178 11.67 -6.94 0.50
C PHE A 178 11.66 -5.62 -0.27
N ILE A 179 12.31 -5.56 -1.43
CA ILE A 179 12.32 -4.39 -2.29
C ILE A 179 10.92 -4.08 -2.80
N LEU A 180 10.20 -5.10 -3.29
CA LEU A 180 8.84 -4.92 -3.80
C LEU A 180 7.87 -4.40 -2.72
N VAL A 181 7.89 -5.01 -1.53
CA VAL A 181 7.04 -4.58 -0.41
C VAL A 181 7.39 -3.17 0.06
N SER A 182 8.70 -2.86 0.17
CA SER A 182 9.13 -1.51 0.57
C SER A 182 8.78 -0.45 -0.47
N TYR A 183 8.83 -0.80 -1.76
CA TYR A 183 8.39 0.08 -2.84
C TYR A 183 6.89 0.33 -2.77
N PHE A 184 6.09 -0.73 -2.60
CA PHE A 184 4.64 -0.63 -2.43
C PHE A 184 4.27 0.28 -1.25
N MET A 185 4.88 0.07 -0.08
CA MET A 185 4.65 0.92 1.10
C MET A 185 5.10 2.36 0.87
N GLY A 186 6.18 2.57 0.13
CA GLY A 186 6.64 3.90 -0.26
C GLY A 186 5.62 4.62 -1.14
N VAL A 187 5.05 3.94 -2.13
CA VAL A 187 3.98 4.47 -2.99
C VAL A 187 2.75 4.83 -2.15
N GLN A 188 2.29 3.94 -1.28
CA GLN A 188 1.13 4.20 -0.42
C GLN A 188 1.36 5.39 0.51
N THR A 189 2.52 5.48 1.17
CA THR A 189 2.87 6.59 2.07
C THR A 189 2.86 7.93 1.34
N ILE A 190 3.45 7.98 0.14
CA ILE A 190 3.48 9.21 -0.66
C ILE A 190 2.10 9.55 -1.18
N SER A 191 1.33 8.57 -1.66
CA SER A 191 -0.02 8.76 -2.19
C SER A 191 -0.98 9.31 -1.12
N VAL A 192 -0.96 8.77 0.10
CA VAL A 192 -1.75 9.30 1.23
C VAL A 192 -1.27 10.69 1.63
N GLY A 193 0.05 10.92 1.68
CA GLY A 193 0.60 12.26 1.94
C GLY A 193 0.13 13.28 0.90
N GLN A 194 0.13 12.92 -0.37
CA GLN A 194 -0.36 13.77 -1.46
C GLN A 194 -1.87 14.03 -1.34
N SER A 195 -2.66 13.00 -1.05
CA SER A 195 -4.10 13.14 -0.83
C SER A 195 -4.41 14.09 0.32
N ASN A 196 -3.66 14.02 1.41
CA ASN A 196 -3.82 14.90 2.57
C ASN A 196 -3.50 16.38 2.25
N HIS A 197 -2.65 16.66 1.27
CA HIS A 197 -2.28 18.02 0.84
C HIS A 197 -3.14 18.56 -0.30
N MET A 198 -3.77 17.71 -1.10
CA MET A 198 -4.57 18.11 -2.26
C MET A 198 -5.74 19.04 -1.92
N PHE A 199 -6.24 18.99 -0.69
CA PHE A 199 -7.41 19.74 -0.21
C PHE A 199 -7.01 20.95 0.65
N ASP A 200 -5.93 21.65 0.31
CA ASP A 200 -5.48 22.79 1.11
C ASP A 200 -6.31 24.07 0.84
N ASP A 201 -7.55 24.04 1.30
CA ASP A 201 -8.49 25.16 1.30
C ASP A 201 -8.49 25.94 2.63
N HIS A 202 -7.50 25.66 3.48
CA HIS A 202 -7.37 26.18 4.86
C HIS A 202 -8.54 25.83 5.81
N ALA A 203 -9.55 25.12 5.33
CA ALA A 203 -10.62 24.58 6.16
C ALA A 203 -10.25 23.20 6.71
N ASN A 204 -10.56 22.94 7.98
CA ASN A 204 -10.33 21.64 8.61
C ASN A 204 -11.62 20.88 8.95
N VAL A 205 -12.77 21.54 8.87
CA VAL A 205 -14.10 20.91 8.99
C VAL A 205 -14.96 21.37 7.86
N SER A 206 -15.69 20.46 7.22
CA SER A 206 -16.70 20.76 6.22
C SER A 206 -17.98 20.00 6.49
N VAL A 207 -19.12 20.62 6.20
CA VAL A 207 -20.45 20.06 6.39
C VAL A 207 -21.23 20.24 5.11
N ASP A 208 -21.74 19.15 4.57
CA ASP A 208 -22.69 19.16 3.47
C ASP A 208 -24.10 19.23 4.05
N VAL A 209 -24.79 20.33 3.81
CA VAL A 209 -26.12 20.59 4.38
C VAL A 209 -27.19 20.09 3.42
N GLN A 210 -28.00 19.14 3.86
CA GLN A 210 -29.13 18.64 3.08
C GLN A 210 -30.35 19.60 3.18
N GLY A 211 -31.09 19.73 2.08
CA GLY A 211 -32.29 20.52 2.00
C GLY A 211 -32.10 21.93 1.42
N SER A 212 -33.18 22.73 1.37
CA SER A 212 -33.13 24.04 0.76
C SER A 212 -32.39 25.07 1.60
N TRP A 213 -31.80 26.07 0.93
CA TRP A 213 -31.10 27.17 1.59
C TRP A 213 -32.03 27.97 2.54
N GLU A 214 -33.28 28.19 2.15
CA GLU A 214 -34.23 28.95 2.95
C GLU A 214 -34.49 28.33 4.34
N VAL A 215 -34.55 26.99 4.40
CA VAL A 215 -34.80 26.25 5.65
C VAL A 215 -33.55 26.25 6.54
N ASN A 216 -32.40 26.06 5.97
CA ASN A 216 -31.17 25.86 6.74
C ASN A 216 -30.36 27.14 7.03
N ARG A 217 -30.72 28.26 6.40
CA ARG A 217 -29.97 29.52 6.45
C ARG A 217 -29.66 30.00 7.88
N SER A 218 -30.65 30.01 8.75
CA SER A 218 -30.48 30.51 10.12
C SER A 218 -29.55 29.63 10.94
N ALA A 219 -29.68 28.31 10.83
CA ALA A 219 -28.89 27.33 11.52
C ALA A 219 -27.41 27.35 11.03
N VAL A 220 -27.25 27.42 9.71
CA VAL A 220 -25.94 27.54 9.08
C VAL A 220 -25.19 28.80 9.52
N LEU A 221 -25.87 29.98 9.46
CA LEU A 221 -25.27 31.26 9.89
C LEU A 221 -24.99 31.31 11.41
N GLN A 222 -25.74 30.57 12.22
CA GLN A 222 -25.46 30.45 13.65
C GLN A 222 -24.23 29.57 13.92
N SER A 223 -24.07 28.48 13.19
CA SER A 223 -22.91 27.56 13.33
C SER A 223 -21.57 28.22 12.99
N THR A 224 -21.57 29.20 12.07
CA THR A 224 -20.34 29.94 11.70
C THR A 224 -19.81 30.83 12.84
N LYS A 225 -20.58 31.09 13.89
CA LYS A 225 -20.23 31.95 15.03
C LYS A 225 -19.73 31.16 16.24
N GLY A 226 -19.35 29.88 16.10
CA GLY A 226 -18.84 29.04 17.17
C GLY A 226 -17.56 29.58 17.78
N LYS A 227 -17.36 29.41 19.09
CA LYS A 227 -16.15 29.91 19.82
C LYS A 227 -14.81 29.37 19.31
N SER A 228 -14.80 28.17 18.73
CA SER A 228 -13.60 27.54 18.15
C SER A 228 -13.40 27.85 16.67
N VAL A 229 -14.35 28.59 16.05
CA VAL A 229 -14.29 28.92 14.61
C VAL A 229 -13.49 30.20 14.44
N THR A 230 -12.40 30.14 13.70
CA THR A 230 -11.59 31.31 13.33
C THR A 230 -12.06 31.95 12.04
N GLU A 231 -12.47 31.12 11.08
CA GLU A 231 -13.00 31.55 9.80
C GLU A 231 -14.05 30.52 9.32
N ALA A 232 -15.09 30.97 8.63
CA ALA A 232 -16.10 30.12 8.05
C ALA A 232 -16.59 30.68 6.73
N ALA A 233 -16.81 29.81 5.76
CA ALA A 233 -17.43 30.12 4.48
C ALA A 233 -18.62 29.23 4.21
N VAL A 234 -19.71 29.85 3.78
CA VAL A 234 -20.88 29.15 3.25
C VAL A 234 -20.76 29.17 1.73
N LEU A 235 -20.71 27.99 1.15
CA LEU A 235 -20.58 27.79 -0.28
C LEU A 235 -21.86 27.13 -0.81
N ARG A 236 -22.41 27.70 -1.85
CA ARG A 236 -23.53 27.11 -2.58
C ARG A 236 -23.06 26.73 -3.96
N THR A 237 -23.12 25.45 -4.28
CA THR A 237 -22.60 24.91 -5.54
C THR A 237 -23.73 24.58 -6.49
N ALA A 238 -23.68 25.14 -7.68
CA ALA A 238 -24.60 24.85 -8.77
C ALA A 238 -23.84 24.39 -10.02
N ALA A 239 -24.46 23.60 -10.86
CA ALA A 239 -23.93 23.15 -12.13
C ALA A 239 -24.44 24.05 -13.27
N TYR A 240 -23.52 24.59 -14.07
CA TYR A 240 -23.82 25.40 -15.24
C TYR A 240 -23.34 24.68 -16.50
N MET A 241 -24.27 24.26 -17.31
CA MET A 241 -23.99 23.49 -18.54
C MET A 241 -23.70 24.46 -19.69
N VAL A 242 -22.62 24.22 -20.40
CA VAL A 242 -22.16 25.03 -21.51
C VAL A 242 -21.90 24.14 -22.74
N ASN A 243 -21.87 24.75 -23.91
CA ASN A 243 -21.47 24.03 -25.12
C ASN A 243 -19.93 23.85 -25.11
N THR A 244 -19.48 22.59 -25.15
CA THR A 244 -18.07 22.25 -25.11
C THR A 244 -17.24 22.96 -26.20
N LYS A 245 -17.86 23.20 -27.38
CA LYS A 245 -17.20 23.89 -28.52
C LYS A 245 -16.98 25.38 -28.29
N GLU A 246 -17.73 26.01 -27.38
CA GLU A 246 -17.63 27.42 -27.06
C GLU A 246 -16.65 27.71 -25.93
N VAL A 247 -16.17 26.68 -25.22
CA VAL A 247 -15.19 26.82 -24.15
C VAL A 247 -13.77 26.92 -24.75
N PRO A 248 -13.07 28.04 -24.57
CA PRO A 248 -11.72 28.22 -25.12
C PRO A 248 -10.66 27.52 -24.24
N TYR A 249 -10.57 26.21 -24.34
CA TYR A 249 -9.59 25.45 -23.56
C TYR A 249 -8.15 25.78 -23.97
N THR A 250 -7.26 25.90 -22.97
CA THR A 250 -5.83 26.10 -23.25
C THR A 250 -5.21 24.81 -23.83
N GLN A 251 -4.21 24.97 -24.70
CA GLN A 251 -3.46 23.82 -25.25
C GLN A 251 -2.77 22.98 -24.14
N THR A 252 -2.39 23.64 -23.04
CA THR A 252 -1.80 22.97 -21.88
C THR A 252 -2.82 22.06 -21.20
N HIS A 253 -4.05 22.53 -21.02
CA HIS A 253 -5.11 21.75 -20.40
C HIS A 253 -5.47 20.53 -21.28
N ILE A 254 -5.70 20.74 -22.57
CA ILE A 254 -5.98 19.68 -23.55
C ILE A 254 -4.88 18.62 -23.55
N ARG A 255 -3.61 19.04 -23.50
CA ARG A 255 -2.47 18.11 -23.49
C ARG A 255 -2.39 17.28 -22.20
N ARG A 256 -2.79 17.84 -21.07
CA ARG A 256 -2.66 17.21 -19.74
C ARG A 256 -3.86 16.36 -19.34
N ASN A 257 -5.06 16.85 -19.63
CA ASN A 257 -6.31 16.15 -19.27
C ASN A 257 -6.95 15.40 -20.45
N GLY A 258 -6.43 15.56 -21.66
CA GLY A 258 -7.06 15.07 -22.88
C GLY A 258 -7.94 16.15 -23.54
N ALA A 259 -8.15 16.03 -24.82
CA ALA A 259 -9.14 16.84 -25.53
C ALA A 259 -10.54 16.32 -25.18
N PRO A 260 -11.53 17.20 -24.92
CA PRO A 260 -12.92 16.77 -24.83
C PRO A 260 -13.31 16.03 -26.11
N ASP A 261 -14.05 14.93 -25.97
CA ASP A 261 -14.54 14.19 -27.13
C ASP A 261 -15.70 14.96 -27.80
N LEU A 262 -15.34 15.96 -28.59
CA LEU A 262 -16.29 16.82 -29.30
C LEU A 262 -17.26 16.09 -30.24
N LYS A 263 -17.08 14.80 -30.45
CA LYS A 263 -18.00 13.97 -31.24
C LYS A 263 -19.13 13.39 -30.38
N HIS A 264 -18.86 13.09 -29.12
CA HIS A 264 -19.80 12.48 -28.21
C HIS A 264 -20.20 13.42 -27.07
N GLU A 265 -19.32 14.33 -26.64
CA GLU A 265 -19.56 15.31 -25.58
C GLU A 265 -19.84 16.69 -26.18
N THR A 266 -21.12 16.98 -26.38
CA THR A 266 -21.58 18.29 -26.87
C THR A 266 -21.71 19.34 -25.75
N THR A 267 -21.76 18.89 -24.50
CA THR A 267 -21.97 19.72 -23.32
C THR A 267 -20.84 19.53 -22.31
N ALA A 268 -20.40 20.61 -21.69
CA ALA A 268 -19.47 20.63 -20.57
C ALA A 268 -20.15 21.31 -19.38
N VAL A 269 -19.74 20.98 -18.17
CA VAL A 269 -20.28 21.58 -16.95
C VAL A 269 -19.21 22.49 -16.34
N ILE A 270 -19.55 23.75 -16.09
CA ILE A 270 -18.77 24.68 -15.29
C ILE A 270 -19.41 24.73 -13.89
N GLN A 271 -18.58 24.59 -12.87
CA GLN A 271 -19.06 24.71 -11.49
C GLN A 271 -19.29 26.19 -11.15
N VAL A 272 -20.48 26.53 -10.66
CA VAL A 272 -20.78 27.86 -10.11
C VAL A 272 -20.77 27.76 -8.59
N LEU A 273 -19.90 28.52 -7.95
CA LEU A 273 -19.76 28.63 -6.51
C LEU A 273 -20.26 30.00 -6.05
N ALA A 274 -21.37 30.05 -5.38
CA ALA A 274 -21.81 31.24 -4.69
C ALA A 274 -21.21 31.28 -3.28
N VAL A 275 -20.63 32.42 -2.95
CA VAL A 275 -19.98 32.69 -1.68
C VAL A 275 -20.79 33.73 -0.93
N GLY A 276 -20.93 33.58 0.39
CA GLY A 276 -21.68 34.53 1.24
C GLY A 276 -21.18 35.95 1.05
N GLU A 277 -22.15 36.91 1.06
CA GLU A 277 -21.95 38.30 0.67
C GLU A 277 -20.70 38.98 1.29
N THR A 278 -20.46 38.76 2.59
CA THR A 278 -19.34 39.37 3.31
C THR A 278 -17.99 38.80 2.80
N ALA A 279 -17.92 37.49 2.61
CA ALA A 279 -16.73 36.81 2.08
C ALA A 279 -16.47 37.20 0.62
N TYR A 280 -17.54 37.33 -0.19
CA TYR A 280 -17.44 37.81 -1.57
C TYR A 280 -16.88 39.23 -1.67
N ARG A 281 -17.38 40.17 -0.83
CA ARG A 281 -16.86 41.54 -0.77
C ARG A 281 -15.38 41.60 -0.37
N ASN A 282 -14.95 40.77 0.57
CA ASN A 282 -13.54 40.68 0.96
C ASN A 282 -12.68 40.13 -0.19
N TYR A 283 -13.17 39.10 -0.86
CA TYR A 283 -12.49 38.53 -2.02
C TYR A 283 -12.34 39.54 -3.18
N LEU A 284 -13.38 40.34 -3.46
CA LEU A 284 -13.30 41.42 -4.45
C LEU A 284 -12.24 42.46 -4.09
N LYS A 285 -12.12 42.84 -2.82
CA LYS A 285 -11.08 43.75 -2.32
C LYS A 285 -9.67 43.19 -2.57
N GLU A 286 -9.48 41.91 -2.33
CA GLU A 286 -8.20 41.25 -2.61
C GLU A 286 -7.86 41.20 -4.09
N LEU A 287 -8.87 41.15 -4.96
CA LEU A 287 -8.71 41.23 -6.40
C LEU A 287 -8.57 42.68 -6.94
N GLY A 288 -8.80 43.68 -6.07
CA GLY A 288 -8.81 45.08 -6.46
C GLY A 288 -10.05 45.50 -7.27
N LEU A 289 -11.17 44.78 -7.13
CA LEU A 289 -12.41 45.02 -7.86
C LEU A 289 -13.43 45.75 -6.98
N SER A 290 -14.23 46.63 -7.61
CA SER A 290 -15.37 47.25 -6.97
C SER A 290 -16.57 46.30 -6.93
N TYR A 291 -17.28 46.27 -5.82
CA TYR A 291 -18.51 45.50 -5.71
C TYR A 291 -19.55 45.86 -6.74
N GLU A 292 -19.72 47.17 -7.00
CA GLU A 292 -20.71 47.67 -7.97
C GLU A 292 -20.45 47.21 -9.40
N THR A 293 -19.17 46.98 -9.75
CA THR A 293 -18.81 46.47 -11.08
C THR A 293 -18.88 44.97 -11.19
N ALA A 294 -18.79 44.24 -10.08
CA ALA A 294 -18.72 42.79 -10.08
C ALA A 294 -20.00 42.10 -9.59
N LYS A 295 -20.98 42.83 -8.98
CA LYS A 295 -22.20 42.24 -8.38
C LYS A 295 -23.06 41.50 -9.38
N ASP A 296 -23.09 41.93 -10.64
CA ASP A 296 -23.93 41.37 -11.71
C ASP A 296 -23.09 40.52 -12.69
N CYS A 297 -21.82 40.24 -12.37
CA CYS A 297 -20.89 39.54 -13.21
C CYS A 297 -20.25 38.34 -12.48
N ALA A 298 -19.65 37.44 -13.24
CA ALA A 298 -18.97 36.27 -12.74
C ALA A 298 -17.47 36.48 -12.59
N ILE A 299 -16.83 35.92 -11.59
CA ILE A 299 -15.37 35.80 -11.50
C ILE A 299 -14.98 34.40 -11.92
N PHE A 300 -14.16 34.30 -12.98
CA PHE A 300 -13.70 33.01 -13.46
C PHE A 300 -12.40 32.59 -12.74
N TYR A 301 -12.49 31.56 -11.94
CA TYR A 301 -11.32 30.93 -11.32
C TYR A 301 -10.66 30.00 -12.36
N ASN A 302 -9.51 30.40 -12.87
CA ASN A 302 -8.83 29.75 -13.98
C ASN A 302 -7.55 29.04 -13.52
N ALA A 303 -7.70 28.09 -12.62
CA ALA A 303 -6.60 27.27 -12.18
C ALA A 303 -7.10 25.83 -11.93
N TYR A 304 -6.38 24.89 -12.49
CA TYR A 304 -6.57 23.46 -12.23
C TYR A 304 -5.31 22.92 -11.58
N ALA A 305 -5.45 22.29 -10.44
CA ALA A 305 -4.36 21.59 -9.74
C ALA A 305 -4.44 20.11 -10.05
N GLY A 306 -3.38 19.56 -10.57
CA GLY A 306 -3.28 18.14 -10.89
C GLY A 306 -1.84 17.65 -10.85
N TYR A 307 -1.67 16.33 -10.91
CA TYR A 307 -0.37 15.71 -10.97
C TYR A 307 0.09 15.56 -12.41
N TRP A 308 1.21 16.18 -12.76
CA TRP A 308 1.85 16.02 -14.05
C TRP A 308 3.32 15.68 -13.85
N ASP A 309 3.75 14.60 -14.48
CA ASP A 309 5.14 14.10 -14.36
C ASP A 309 5.56 13.86 -12.89
N GLY A 310 4.58 13.43 -12.06
CA GLY A 310 4.76 13.11 -10.64
C GLY A 310 4.91 14.31 -9.71
N LYS A 311 4.65 15.51 -10.20
CA LYS A 311 4.65 16.73 -9.39
C LYS A 311 3.27 17.37 -9.43
N GLU A 312 2.86 17.90 -8.29
CA GLU A 312 1.71 18.77 -8.23
C GLU A 312 2.02 20.05 -9.02
N THR A 313 1.20 20.35 -10.00
CA THR A 313 1.34 21.51 -10.85
C THR A 313 -0.01 22.14 -11.07
N THR A 314 -0.03 23.47 -11.13
CA THR A 314 -1.22 24.23 -11.42
C THR A 314 -1.10 24.82 -12.83
N TRP A 315 -2.18 24.76 -13.62
CA TRP A 315 -2.24 25.35 -14.94
C TRP A 315 -3.59 25.97 -15.23
N LYS A 316 -3.62 26.88 -16.22
CA LYS A 316 -4.86 27.51 -16.69
C LYS A 316 -5.69 26.53 -17.50
N VAL A 317 -6.99 26.50 -17.22
CA VAL A 317 -7.98 25.66 -17.92
C VAL A 317 -8.37 26.27 -19.25
N THR A 318 -8.71 27.57 -19.25
CA THR A 318 -9.28 28.26 -20.40
C THR A 318 -8.53 29.54 -20.72
N ASP A 319 -8.74 30.07 -21.92
CA ASP A 319 -8.22 31.37 -22.39
C ASP A 319 -9.25 32.51 -22.28
N TYR A 320 -10.29 32.36 -21.45
CA TYR A 320 -11.23 33.44 -21.17
C TYR A 320 -10.55 34.70 -20.66
N LYS A 321 -11.14 35.85 -21.02
CA LYS A 321 -10.67 37.20 -20.64
C LYS A 321 -11.77 37.97 -19.92
N PRO A 322 -11.43 38.96 -19.09
CA PRO A 322 -12.42 39.88 -18.56
C PRO A 322 -13.20 40.55 -19.69
N GLY A 323 -14.52 40.59 -19.56
CA GLY A 323 -15.45 41.08 -20.57
C GLY A 323 -16.06 40.01 -21.47
N ASP A 324 -15.51 38.79 -21.50
CA ASP A 324 -16.10 37.68 -22.26
C ASP A 324 -17.43 37.21 -21.67
N TRP A 325 -18.25 36.61 -22.53
CA TRP A 325 -19.54 36.04 -22.15
C TRP A 325 -19.50 34.52 -22.17
N ILE A 326 -20.07 33.90 -21.14
CA ILE A 326 -20.28 32.45 -21.07
C ILE A 326 -21.77 32.20 -21.28
N ARG A 327 -22.10 31.40 -22.30
CA ARG A 327 -23.49 31.00 -22.60
C ARG A 327 -23.74 29.60 -22.08
N GLY A 328 -24.87 29.40 -21.44
CA GLY A 328 -25.22 28.09 -20.89
C GLY A 328 -26.57 28.08 -20.23
N GLN A 329 -26.76 27.14 -19.31
CA GLN A 329 -27.96 26.99 -18.51
C GLN A 329 -27.66 26.31 -17.19
N PHE A 330 -28.30 26.75 -16.11
CA PHE A 330 -28.31 25.99 -14.85
C PHE A 330 -28.99 24.65 -15.04
N CYS A 331 -28.39 23.58 -14.54
CA CYS A 331 -28.97 22.27 -14.64
C CYS A 331 -28.88 21.51 -13.30
N ARG A 332 -29.85 20.63 -13.06
CA ARG A 332 -29.82 19.65 -11.96
C ARG A 332 -29.20 18.36 -12.44
N GLU A 333 -28.61 17.59 -11.53
CA GLU A 333 -28.03 16.27 -11.83
C GLU A 333 -29.01 15.36 -12.60
N GLU A 334 -30.30 15.46 -12.32
CA GLU A 334 -31.36 14.68 -13.00
C GLU A 334 -31.65 15.13 -14.45
N GLN A 335 -31.12 16.28 -14.87
CA GLN A 335 -31.38 16.88 -16.19
C GLN A 335 -30.16 16.83 -17.13
N MET A 336 -29.05 16.25 -16.71
CA MET A 336 -27.81 16.20 -17.49
C MET A 336 -27.90 15.41 -18.81
N GLU A 337 -28.93 14.59 -18.99
CA GLU A 337 -29.16 13.82 -20.24
C GLU A 337 -29.84 14.60 -21.35
N LYS A 338 -30.38 15.80 -21.08
CA LYS A 338 -31.07 16.61 -22.09
C LYS A 338 -30.15 17.73 -22.60
N THR A 339 -30.07 17.91 -23.90
CA THR A 339 -29.39 19.06 -24.51
C THR A 339 -30.07 20.35 -24.05
N PRO A 340 -29.40 21.21 -23.30
CA PRO A 340 -30.01 22.42 -22.77
C PRO A 340 -30.19 23.49 -23.86
N ASP A 341 -31.16 24.35 -23.71
CA ASP A 341 -31.47 25.43 -24.67
C ASP A 341 -30.46 26.59 -24.66
N MET A 342 -29.45 26.58 -23.81
CA MET A 342 -28.35 27.58 -23.72
C MET A 342 -28.89 29.03 -23.74
N THR A 343 -29.98 29.30 -23.05
CA THR A 343 -30.67 30.60 -23.11
C THR A 343 -30.10 31.64 -22.18
N ASP A 344 -29.31 31.21 -21.18
CA ASP A 344 -28.74 32.10 -20.19
C ASP A 344 -27.31 32.51 -20.57
N GLN A 345 -26.85 33.67 -20.09
CA GLN A 345 -25.49 34.16 -20.32
C GLN A 345 -24.99 34.96 -19.12
N MET A 346 -23.70 34.82 -18.83
CA MET A 346 -23.02 35.57 -17.78
C MET A 346 -21.75 36.24 -18.28
N GLN A 347 -21.52 37.48 -17.84
CA GLN A 347 -20.32 38.21 -18.20
C GLN A 347 -19.21 37.99 -17.18
N ILE A 348 -17.99 37.80 -17.63
CA ILE A 348 -16.81 37.62 -16.79
C ILE A 348 -16.26 38.98 -16.37
N ALA A 349 -16.31 39.35 -15.10
CA ALA A 349 -15.70 40.56 -14.57
C ALA A 349 -14.18 40.43 -14.45
N ALA A 350 -13.69 39.27 -14.05
CA ALA A 350 -12.28 38.98 -13.86
C ALA A 350 -11.96 37.50 -14.05
N VAL A 351 -10.71 37.25 -14.48
CA VAL A 351 -10.12 35.92 -14.56
C VAL A 351 -8.94 35.86 -13.58
N THR A 352 -8.97 34.93 -12.65
CA THR A 352 -8.02 34.87 -11.54
C THR A 352 -7.57 33.45 -11.23
N THR A 353 -6.43 33.33 -10.59
CA THR A 353 -5.92 32.10 -9.99
C THR A 353 -5.96 32.15 -8.46
N ARG A 354 -6.43 33.25 -7.88
CA ARG A 354 -6.68 33.39 -6.44
C ARG A 354 -8.08 32.88 -6.11
N ARG A 355 -8.22 32.21 -4.99
CA ARG A 355 -9.48 31.64 -4.51
C ARG A 355 -9.87 32.22 -3.16
N PRO A 356 -11.15 32.40 -2.86
CA PRO A 356 -11.60 32.74 -1.53
C PRO A 356 -11.44 31.55 -0.58
N PHE A 357 -11.48 31.80 0.74
CA PHE A 357 -11.45 30.77 1.76
C PHE A 357 -12.55 29.72 1.53
N GLY A 358 -12.21 28.46 1.73
CA GLY A 358 -13.12 27.32 1.62
C GLY A 358 -13.34 26.79 0.20
N VAL A 359 -12.89 27.50 -0.83
CA VAL A 359 -12.95 27.02 -2.22
C VAL A 359 -11.76 26.11 -2.49
N ASP A 360 -12.06 24.86 -2.80
CA ASP A 360 -11.09 23.81 -3.11
C ASP A 360 -10.86 23.68 -4.62
N THR A 361 -9.62 23.48 -5.00
CA THR A 361 -9.24 23.26 -6.40
C THR A 361 -9.52 21.86 -6.91
N SER A 362 -9.62 20.89 -6.01
CA SER A 362 -9.83 19.47 -6.36
C SER A 362 -11.32 19.11 -6.51
N GLN A 363 -12.21 19.95 -6.00
CA GLN A 363 -13.67 19.76 -6.14
C GLN A 363 -14.21 20.29 -7.47
N SER A 364 -13.36 20.73 -8.39
CA SER A 364 -13.79 20.96 -9.76
C SER A 364 -14.16 19.61 -10.36
N TYR A 365 -15.40 19.18 -10.14
CA TYR A 365 -16.00 18.02 -10.82
C TYR A 365 -16.03 18.21 -12.34
N THR A 366 -15.53 19.34 -12.80
CA THR A 366 -15.61 19.73 -14.19
C THR A 366 -14.24 20.20 -14.65
N ASP A 367 -13.72 19.55 -15.66
CA ASP A 367 -12.50 19.95 -16.35
C ASP A 367 -12.60 21.32 -17.06
N SER A 368 -13.72 22.04 -16.85
CA SER A 368 -14.07 23.26 -17.57
C SER A 368 -13.87 24.55 -16.78
N GLY A 369 -13.43 24.45 -15.51
CA GLY A 369 -13.18 25.62 -14.64
C GLY A 369 -14.30 25.90 -13.64
N THR A 370 -14.13 26.94 -12.83
CA THR A 370 -15.04 27.31 -11.75
C THR A 370 -15.40 28.81 -11.84
N ILE A 371 -16.66 29.10 -11.65
CA ILE A 371 -17.18 30.47 -11.61
C ILE A 371 -17.50 30.80 -10.15
N ILE A 372 -17.05 31.97 -9.67
CA ILE A 372 -17.31 32.47 -8.32
C ILE A 372 -18.24 33.67 -8.40
N VAL A 373 -19.34 33.60 -7.67
CA VAL A 373 -20.38 34.65 -7.63
C VAL A 373 -20.81 34.95 -6.19
N SER A 374 -21.62 36.01 -6.00
CA SER A 374 -22.25 36.25 -4.70
C SER A 374 -23.50 35.40 -4.52
N ASP A 375 -23.92 35.18 -3.26
CA ASP A 375 -25.21 34.51 -2.96
C ASP A 375 -26.38 35.23 -3.61
N ALA A 376 -26.40 36.59 -3.60
CA ALA A 376 -27.46 37.39 -4.19
C ALA A 376 -27.52 37.19 -5.72
N TRP A 377 -26.38 37.03 -6.37
CA TRP A 377 -26.32 36.75 -7.80
C TRP A 377 -26.97 35.38 -8.10
N LEU A 378 -26.60 34.34 -7.33
CA LEU A 378 -27.15 33.00 -7.53
C LEU A 378 -28.65 32.94 -7.28
N ASP A 379 -29.14 33.62 -6.25
CA ASP A 379 -30.59 33.69 -5.94
C ASP A 379 -31.39 34.32 -7.10
N ALA A 380 -30.79 35.29 -7.81
CA ALA A 380 -31.42 35.92 -8.96
C ALA A 380 -31.45 35.05 -10.23
N HIS A 381 -30.45 34.18 -10.41
CA HIS A 381 -30.26 33.40 -11.64
C HIS A 381 -30.63 31.91 -11.51
N ASP A 382 -30.65 31.36 -10.28
CA ASP A 382 -31.18 30.02 -9.98
C ASP A 382 -32.35 30.11 -8.96
N PRO A 383 -33.53 30.64 -9.36
CA PRO A 383 -34.66 30.81 -8.47
C PRO A 383 -35.28 29.49 -7.96
N GLN A 384 -34.89 28.38 -8.54
CA GLN A 384 -35.36 27.05 -8.12
C GLN A 384 -34.54 26.45 -6.96
N GLY A 385 -33.47 27.10 -6.54
CA GLY A 385 -32.72 26.80 -5.33
C GLY A 385 -32.07 25.40 -5.27
N GLY A 386 -31.70 24.84 -6.41
CA GLY A 386 -31.11 23.49 -6.51
C GLY A 386 -29.64 23.39 -6.11
N ALA A 387 -29.05 24.46 -5.59
CA ALA A 387 -27.63 24.48 -5.25
C ALA A 387 -27.32 23.62 -3.99
N LYS A 388 -26.32 22.78 -4.07
CA LYS A 388 -25.77 22.05 -2.92
C LYS A 388 -25.12 23.04 -1.94
N ILE A 389 -25.42 22.93 -0.67
CA ILE A 389 -24.87 23.81 0.37
C ILE A 389 -23.74 23.09 1.09
N THR A 390 -22.55 23.69 1.11
CA THR A 390 -21.41 23.19 1.87
C THR A 390 -20.90 24.31 2.77
N VAL A 391 -20.74 24.04 4.06
CA VAL A 391 -20.14 25.00 5.00
C VAL A 391 -18.72 24.52 5.32
N LYS A 392 -17.76 25.41 5.15
CA LYS A 392 -16.34 25.18 5.43
C LYS A 392 -15.91 25.98 6.64
N TYR A 393 -15.20 25.36 7.56
CA TYR A 393 -14.73 25.96 8.81
C TYR A 393 -13.22 25.81 8.95
N ALA A 394 -12.55 26.88 9.35
CA ALA A 394 -11.25 26.83 10.00
C ALA A 394 -11.48 26.87 11.51
N SER A 395 -11.12 25.83 12.21
CA SER A 395 -11.32 25.71 13.65
C SER A 395 -10.01 25.44 14.37
N THR A 396 -9.85 26.05 15.55
CA THR A 396 -8.74 25.75 16.47
C THR A 396 -8.92 24.41 17.19
N ASP A 397 -10.18 23.94 17.30
CA ASP A 397 -10.52 22.64 17.87
C ASP A 397 -11.58 21.94 16.98
N PRO A 398 -11.13 21.24 15.93
CA PRO A 398 -12.02 20.56 15.00
C PRO A 398 -12.86 19.46 15.65
N GLY A 399 -12.34 18.81 16.68
CA GLY A 399 -13.05 17.73 17.37
C GLY A 399 -14.26 18.22 18.14
N THR A 400 -14.11 19.27 18.94
CA THR A 400 -15.22 19.89 19.67
C THR A 400 -16.25 20.53 18.73
N LEU A 401 -15.77 21.13 17.62
CA LEU A 401 -16.65 21.69 16.60
C LEU A 401 -17.51 20.59 15.95
N THR A 402 -16.91 19.48 15.55
CA THR A 402 -17.64 18.35 14.95
C THR A 402 -18.74 17.84 15.87
N GLN A 403 -18.46 17.61 17.15
CA GLN A 403 -19.45 17.18 18.14
C GLN A 403 -20.57 18.22 18.37
N ALA A 404 -20.24 19.49 18.28
CA ALA A 404 -21.24 20.56 18.40
C ALA A 404 -22.15 20.60 17.16
N LEU A 405 -21.60 20.41 15.97
CA LEU A 405 -22.36 20.38 14.73
C LEU A 405 -23.27 19.15 14.66
N GLU A 406 -22.82 17.96 15.05
CA GLU A 406 -23.65 16.76 15.16
C GLU A 406 -24.89 16.98 16.06
N LYS A 407 -24.69 17.64 17.18
CA LYS A 407 -25.82 17.97 18.12
C LYS A 407 -26.77 19.05 17.60
N THR A 408 -26.27 19.99 16.83
CA THR A 408 -27.04 21.15 16.36
C THR A 408 -27.94 20.80 15.19
N TYR A 409 -27.51 19.90 14.32
CA TYR A 409 -28.17 19.66 13.04
C TYR A 409 -28.80 18.27 12.90
N ASP A 410 -28.63 17.39 13.90
CA ASP A 410 -29.05 15.97 13.79
C ASP A 410 -28.47 15.30 12.54
N PHE A 411 -27.26 15.78 12.10
CA PHE A 411 -26.58 15.28 10.93
C PHE A 411 -26.01 13.86 11.17
N TYR A 412 -26.09 13.03 10.16
CA TYR A 412 -25.32 11.79 10.15
C TYR A 412 -23.83 12.12 10.17
N PRO A 413 -22.97 11.36 10.92
CA PRO A 413 -21.54 11.58 10.98
C PRO A 413 -20.84 11.65 9.61
N GLU A 414 -21.42 11.03 8.60
CA GLU A 414 -20.95 10.97 7.21
C GLU A 414 -21.07 12.31 6.46
N GLU A 415 -21.95 13.18 6.91
CA GLU A 415 -22.17 14.50 6.30
C GLU A 415 -21.20 15.55 6.84
N ILE A 416 -20.55 15.27 7.97
CA ILE A 416 -19.54 16.13 8.59
C ILE A 416 -18.16 15.53 8.33
N ARG A 417 -17.35 16.22 7.52
CA ARG A 417 -16.00 15.82 7.22
C ARG A 417 -15.02 16.61 8.09
N ASN A 418 -14.37 15.93 9.02
CA ASN A 418 -13.26 16.48 9.81
C ASN A 418 -11.95 16.01 9.18
N ARG A 419 -11.23 16.93 8.53
CA ARG A 419 -10.00 16.66 7.81
C ARG A 419 -8.88 16.13 8.70
N ASP A 420 -8.74 16.69 9.90
CA ASP A 420 -7.72 16.24 10.83
C ASP A 420 -7.98 14.81 11.31
N LEU A 421 -9.25 14.48 11.52
CA LEU A 421 -9.65 13.11 11.84
C LEU A 421 -9.41 12.16 10.66
N GLN A 422 -9.82 12.55 9.47
CA GLN A 422 -9.63 11.76 8.24
C GLN A 422 -8.14 11.55 7.93
N ASN A 423 -7.31 12.56 8.10
CA ASN A 423 -5.85 12.42 7.93
C ASN A 423 -5.25 11.49 8.97
N ARG A 424 -5.72 11.53 10.21
CA ARG A 424 -5.32 10.57 11.26
C ARG A 424 -5.76 9.16 10.89
N GLU A 425 -6.98 8.96 10.43
CA GLU A 425 -7.50 7.66 10.00
C GLU A 425 -6.71 7.10 8.81
N ASN A 426 -6.43 7.90 7.80
CA ASN A 426 -5.62 7.52 6.64
C ASN A 426 -4.20 7.11 7.06
N ASN A 427 -3.55 7.89 7.91
CA ASN A 427 -2.22 7.57 8.43
C ASN A 427 -2.23 6.30 9.29
N MET A 428 -3.32 6.06 10.03
CA MET A 428 -3.52 4.86 10.82
C MET A 428 -3.69 3.61 9.94
N LEU A 429 -4.47 3.70 8.88
CA LEU A 429 -4.61 2.61 7.92
C LEU A 429 -3.26 2.25 7.31
N LEU A 430 -2.45 3.24 6.91
CA LEU A 430 -1.08 3.00 6.45
C LEU A 430 -0.21 2.29 7.49
N PHE A 431 -0.36 2.64 8.76
CA PHE A 431 0.39 2.00 9.84
C PHE A 431 -0.02 0.54 10.03
N VAL A 432 -1.33 0.25 10.00
CA VAL A 432 -1.88 -1.11 10.09
C VAL A 432 -1.43 -1.96 8.89
N ASP A 433 -1.51 -1.43 7.69
CA ASP A 433 -1.02 -2.09 6.47
C ASP A 433 0.49 -2.36 6.56
N GLY A 434 1.25 -1.39 7.07
CA GLY A 434 2.67 -1.55 7.33
C GLY A 434 2.98 -2.69 8.28
N ILE A 435 2.29 -2.80 9.42
CA ILE A 435 2.46 -3.90 10.39
C ILE A 435 2.13 -5.24 9.72
N ALA A 436 1.04 -5.33 8.97
CA ALA A 436 0.62 -6.55 8.30
C ALA A 436 1.66 -7.01 7.26
N LEU A 437 2.08 -6.10 6.37
CA LEU A 437 3.02 -6.40 5.28
C LEU A 437 4.44 -6.69 5.78
N TYR A 438 4.96 -5.87 6.70
CA TYR A 438 6.30 -6.13 7.28
C TYR A 438 6.30 -7.31 8.23
N GLY A 439 5.20 -7.60 8.93
CA GLY A 439 5.03 -8.82 9.72
C GLY A 439 5.08 -10.07 8.85
N PHE A 440 4.37 -10.06 7.73
CA PHE A 440 4.45 -11.11 6.71
C PHE A 440 5.87 -11.26 6.15
N LEU A 441 6.49 -10.15 5.81
CA LEU A 441 7.86 -10.11 5.28
C LEU A 441 8.85 -10.70 6.29
N LEU A 442 8.70 -10.39 7.58
CA LEU A 442 9.51 -10.95 8.66
C LEU A 442 9.37 -12.47 8.72
N ALA A 443 8.17 -13.02 8.58
CA ALA A 443 7.96 -14.47 8.55
C ALA A 443 8.69 -15.13 7.38
N VAL A 444 8.61 -14.56 6.17
CA VAL A 444 9.35 -15.06 4.99
C VAL A 444 10.85 -14.94 5.18
N LEU A 445 11.33 -13.84 5.76
CA LEU A 445 12.75 -13.65 6.09
C LEU A 445 13.25 -14.70 7.09
N LEU A 446 12.49 -15.01 8.14
CA LEU A 446 12.85 -16.04 9.12
C LEU A 446 12.97 -17.42 8.45
N ILE A 447 12.04 -17.77 7.55
CA ILE A 447 12.12 -19.00 6.76
C ILE A 447 13.39 -19.00 5.89
N GLY A 448 13.66 -17.88 5.20
CA GLY A 448 14.85 -17.70 4.36
C GLY A 448 16.15 -17.83 5.15
N VAL A 449 16.24 -17.16 6.30
CA VAL A 449 17.39 -17.22 7.22
C VAL A 449 17.61 -18.64 7.72
N THR A 450 16.55 -19.32 8.16
CA THR A 450 16.62 -20.71 8.62
C THR A 450 17.15 -21.63 7.52
N ASN A 451 16.66 -21.46 6.29
CA ASN A 451 17.11 -22.24 5.13
C ASN A 451 18.60 -22.00 4.80
N ILE A 452 19.04 -20.73 4.86
CA ILE A 452 20.46 -20.36 4.66
C ILE A 452 21.31 -20.99 5.78
N CYS A 453 20.90 -20.82 7.05
CA CYS A 453 21.61 -21.40 8.20
C CYS A 453 21.74 -22.91 8.07
N ASN A 454 20.66 -23.63 7.80
CA ASN A 454 20.67 -25.08 7.61
C ASN A 454 21.61 -25.50 6.50
N THR A 455 21.58 -24.83 5.35
CA THR A 455 22.41 -25.18 4.20
C THR A 455 23.89 -24.92 4.48
N VAL A 456 24.20 -23.77 5.09
CA VAL A 456 25.59 -23.38 5.42
C VAL A 456 26.17 -24.28 6.51
N LEU A 457 25.44 -24.48 7.60
CA LEU A 457 25.90 -25.36 8.69
C LEU A 457 26.16 -26.77 8.21
N THR A 458 25.27 -27.30 7.36
CA THR A 458 25.47 -28.63 6.76
C THR A 458 26.68 -28.68 5.87
N ASP A 459 26.95 -27.64 5.08
CA ASP A 459 28.12 -27.56 4.23
C ASP A 459 29.42 -27.56 5.06
N LEU A 460 29.44 -26.79 6.13
CA LEU A 460 30.57 -26.74 7.06
C LEU A 460 30.80 -28.10 7.73
N TRP A 461 29.74 -28.79 8.17
CA TRP A 461 29.84 -30.11 8.78
C TRP A 461 30.37 -31.17 7.81
N GLN A 462 29.94 -31.17 6.57
CA GLN A 462 30.41 -32.11 5.55
C GLN A 462 31.87 -31.86 5.16
N ARG A 463 32.35 -30.62 5.25
CA ARG A 463 33.75 -30.22 4.95
C ARG A 463 34.68 -30.30 6.15
N ARG A 464 34.21 -30.79 7.29
CA ARG A 464 34.97 -30.86 8.52
C ARG A 464 36.33 -31.55 8.33
N ARG A 465 36.36 -32.67 7.60
CA ARG A 465 37.61 -33.39 7.30
C ARG A 465 38.57 -32.58 6.45
N GLU A 466 38.09 -31.80 5.51
CA GLU A 466 38.89 -30.87 4.70
C GLU A 466 39.56 -29.81 5.58
N PHE A 467 38.83 -29.25 6.53
CA PHE A 467 39.37 -28.24 7.46
C PHE A 467 40.43 -28.81 8.40
N VAL A 468 40.26 -30.05 8.87
CA VAL A 468 41.24 -30.74 9.70
C VAL A 468 42.54 -30.97 8.88
N ILE A 469 42.44 -31.44 7.65
CA ILE A 469 43.60 -31.62 6.75
C ILE A 469 44.28 -30.29 6.47
N LEU A 470 43.55 -29.22 6.17
CA LEU A 470 44.12 -27.90 5.91
C LEU A 470 44.85 -27.34 7.14
N ARG A 471 44.33 -27.57 8.34
CA ARG A 471 45.02 -27.20 9.60
C ARG A 471 46.27 -28.04 9.86
N SER A 472 46.28 -29.34 9.54
CA SER A 472 47.47 -30.18 9.67
C SER A 472 48.60 -29.77 8.72
N VAL A 473 48.25 -29.13 7.61
CA VAL A 473 49.23 -28.55 6.65
C VAL A 473 49.60 -27.10 7.04
N GLY A 474 49.11 -26.58 8.18
CA GLY A 474 49.54 -25.28 8.73
C GLY A 474 48.58 -24.11 8.50
N MET A 475 47.33 -24.34 8.06
CA MET A 475 46.36 -23.27 7.94
C MET A 475 46.02 -22.68 9.32
N THR A 476 46.18 -21.36 9.46
CA THR A 476 45.83 -20.64 10.70
C THR A 476 44.32 -20.41 10.82
N PRO A 477 43.78 -20.27 12.05
CA PRO A 477 42.36 -19.95 12.26
C PRO A 477 41.93 -18.64 11.58
N LYS A 478 42.85 -17.68 11.41
CA LYS A 478 42.60 -16.41 10.70
C LYS A 478 42.39 -16.63 9.21
N GLN A 479 43.19 -17.51 8.59
CA GLN A 479 43.06 -17.89 7.17
C GLN A 479 41.76 -18.66 6.92
N GLU A 480 41.39 -19.59 7.82
CA GLU A 480 40.11 -20.32 7.77
C GLU A 480 38.91 -19.34 7.80
N LYS A 481 38.92 -18.37 8.74
CA LYS A 481 37.90 -17.33 8.82
C LYS A 481 37.83 -16.51 7.54
N GLN A 482 38.95 -16.09 6.98
CA GLN A 482 38.96 -15.30 5.74
C GLN A 482 38.45 -16.10 4.54
N MET A 483 38.77 -17.38 4.46
CA MET A 483 38.27 -18.26 3.40
C MET A 483 36.73 -18.39 3.46
N LEU A 484 36.17 -18.66 4.64
CA LEU A 484 34.73 -18.76 4.85
C LEU A 484 34.03 -17.41 4.59
N ALA A 485 34.62 -16.31 5.05
CA ALA A 485 34.08 -14.99 4.81
C ALA A 485 33.98 -14.64 3.31
N LYS A 486 35.05 -14.94 2.54
CA LYS A 486 35.04 -14.73 1.08
C LYS A 486 33.98 -15.59 0.38
N GLU A 487 33.79 -16.83 0.83
CA GLU A 487 32.78 -17.72 0.26
C GLU A 487 31.36 -17.22 0.53
N PHE A 488 31.05 -16.86 1.77
CA PHE A 488 29.71 -16.37 2.15
C PHE A 488 29.40 -15.00 1.57
N PHE A 489 30.40 -14.11 1.51
CA PHE A 489 30.27 -12.83 0.82
C PHE A 489 29.95 -13.01 -0.66
N GLY A 490 30.55 -14.00 -1.32
CA GLY A 490 30.25 -14.33 -2.71
C GLY A 490 28.78 -14.79 -2.90
N TYR A 491 28.21 -15.56 -1.95
CA TYR A 491 26.81 -15.96 -1.99
C TYR A 491 25.89 -14.77 -1.77
N GLY A 492 26.20 -13.92 -0.77
CA GLY A 492 25.46 -12.71 -0.45
C GLY A 492 25.41 -11.74 -1.62
N ARG A 493 26.57 -11.40 -2.16
CA ARG A 493 26.71 -10.47 -3.31
C ARG A 493 25.87 -10.91 -4.51
N ASN A 494 26.01 -12.19 -4.92
CA ASN A 494 25.29 -12.69 -6.08
C ASN A 494 23.77 -12.77 -5.82
N GLY A 495 23.36 -13.15 -4.60
CA GLY A 495 21.96 -13.20 -4.21
C GLY A 495 21.31 -11.81 -4.20
N ILE A 496 21.96 -10.83 -3.58
CA ILE A 496 21.51 -9.43 -3.56
C ILE A 496 21.42 -8.88 -4.99
N ALA A 497 22.44 -9.08 -5.83
CA ALA A 497 22.44 -8.57 -7.19
C ALA A 497 21.26 -9.12 -8.01
N ILE A 498 20.98 -10.43 -7.93
CA ILE A 498 19.84 -11.06 -8.61
C ILE A 498 18.52 -10.55 -8.01
N GLY A 499 18.44 -10.44 -6.68
CA GLY A 499 17.25 -9.93 -5.98
C GLY A 499 16.93 -8.48 -6.32
N LEU A 500 17.94 -7.61 -6.45
CA LEU A 500 17.81 -6.23 -6.90
C LEU A 500 17.23 -6.15 -8.32
N VAL A 501 17.72 -6.98 -9.24
CA VAL A 501 17.18 -7.00 -10.61
C VAL A 501 15.74 -7.46 -10.62
N ILE A 502 15.41 -8.58 -9.96
CA ILE A 502 14.04 -9.11 -9.93
C ILE A 502 13.09 -8.16 -9.21
N GLY A 503 13.46 -7.69 -8.01
CA GLY A 503 12.66 -6.76 -7.22
C GLY A 503 12.49 -5.41 -7.92
N GLY A 504 13.56 -4.89 -8.52
CA GLY A 504 13.54 -3.66 -9.32
C GLY A 504 12.63 -3.75 -10.54
N CYS A 505 12.70 -4.86 -11.31
CA CYS A 505 11.80 -5.10 -12.44
C CYS A 505 10.33 -5.20 -11.98
N ALA A 506 10.06 -5.91 -10.88
CA ALA A 506 8.72 -6.02 -10.34
C ALA A 506 8.18 -4.66 -9.84
N SER A 507 9.01 -3.86 -9.16
CA SER A 507 8.66 -2.50 -8.74
C SER A 507 8.42 -1.56 -9.92
N ALA A 508 9.23 -1.66 -10.98
CA ALA A 508 9.05 -0.88 -12.20
C ALA A 508 7.76 -1.25 -12.94
N LEU A 509 7.40 -2.53 -12.96
CA LEU A 509 6.14 -3.00 -13.53
C LEU A 509 4.95 -2.47 -12.72
N TYR A 510 5.03 -2.55 -11.38
CA TYR A 510 4.02 -1.99 -10.48
C TYR A 510 3.84 -0.48 -10.69
N TYR A 511 4.95 0.28 -10.79
CA TYR A 511 4.94 1.71 -11.08
C TYR A 511 4.18 2.00 -12.39
N ARG A 512 4.51 1.26 -13.45
CA ARG A 512 3.91 1.49 -14.77
C ARG A 512 2.40 1.22 -14.80
N ILE A 513 1.93 0.24 -14.02
CA ILE A 513 0.51 -0.18 -14.03
C ILE A 513 -0.32 0.64 -13.05
N PHE A 514 0.19 0.90 -11.84
CA PHE A 514 -0.63 1.38 -10.72
C PHE A 514 -0.17 2.71 -10.11
N ALA A 515 1.05 3.18 -10.37
CA ALA A 515 1.67 4.26 -9.61
C ALA A 515 2.35 5.31 -10.49
N SER A 516 1.94 5.47 -11.75
CA SER A 516 2.62 6.34 -12.73
C SER A 516 2.74 7.82 -12.32
N GLY A 517 1.92 8.29 -11.36
CA GLY A 517 1.96 9.65 -10.81
C GLY A 517 2.79 9.83 -9.54
N VAL A 518 3.27 8.75 -8.90
CA VAL A 518 3.92 8.81 -7.58
C VAL A 518 5.44 8.78 -7.71
N GLN A 519 6.11 9.92 -7.46
CA GLN A 519 7.57 10.01 -7.45
C GLN A 519 8.13 9.92 -6.02
N GLY A 520 9.39 9.46 -5.89
CA GLY A 520 10.09 9.41 -4.60
C GLY A 520 10.07 8.04 -3.90
N ALA A 521 9.20 7.11 -4.28
CA ALA A 521 9.13 5.75 -3.69
C ALA A 521 10.43 4.94 -3.85
N LEU A 522 11.31 5.31 -4.78
CA LEU A 522 12.62 4.66 -4.99
C LEU A 522 13.52 4.74 -3.75
N TRP A 523 13.41 5.78 -2.92
CA TRP A 523 14.21 5.90 -1.70
C TRP A 523 13.90 4.79 -0.69
N PHE A 524 12.67 4.30 -0.66
CA PHE A 524 12.29 3.14 0.16
C PHE A 524 13.00 1.86 -0.31
N CYS A 525 13.19 1.67 -1.61
CA CYS A 525 13.97 0.55 -2.14
C CYS A 525 15.45 0.63 -1.77
N VAL A 526 16.03 1.83 -1.78
CA VAL A 526 17.43 2.05 -1.37
C VAL A 526 17.59 1.71 0.11
N ALA A 527 16.73 2.24 0.98
CA ALA A 527 16.74 1.95 2.41
C ALA A 527 16.58 0.44 2.68
N ALA A 528 15.62 -0.21 2.02
CA ALA A 528 15.41 -1.65 2.09
C ALA A 528 16.66 -2.45 1.72
N THR A 529 17.34 -2.08 0.63
CA THR A 529 18.56 -2.73 0.19
C THR A 529 19.67 -2.64 1.24
N VAL A 530 19.85 -1.46 1.86
CA VAL A 530 20.83 -1.26 2.93
C VAL A 530 20.52 -2.14 4.14
N VAL A 531 19.24 -2.19 4.57
CA VAL A 531 18.80 -3.03 5.70
C VAL A 531 19.10 -4.51 5.45
N ILE A 532 18.80 -5.02 4.25
CA ILE A 532 19.09 -6.42 3.89
C ILE A 532 20.61 -6.67 3.87
N MET A 533 21.39 -5.78 3.29
CA MET A 533 22.85 -5.92 3.26
C MET A 533 23.43 -6.04 4.67
N VAL A 534 23.02 -5.12 5.57
CA VAL A 534 23.49 -5.15 6.96
C VAL A 534 23.01 -6.42 7.67
N GLY A 535 21.76 -6.82 7.51
CA GLY A 535 21.19 -8.04 8.09
C GLY A 535 21.94 -9.30 7.64
N LEU A 536 22.25 -9.44 6.34
CA LEU A 536 23.01 -10.57 5.83
C LEU A 536 24.46 -10.58 6.30
N LEU A 537 25.11 -9.42 6.41
CA LEU A 537 26.46 -9.32 6.96
C LEU A 537 26.51 -9.79 8.42
N LEU A 538 25.55 -9.36 9.23
CA LEU A 538 25.45 -9.80 10.64
C LEU A 538 25.17 -11.30 10.75
N LEU A 539 24.25 -11.83 9.92
CA LEU A 539 23.96 -13.26 9.86
C LEU A 539 25.18 -14.09 9.52
N PHE A 540 25.91 -13.74 8.47
CA PHE A 540 27.10 -14.48 8.06
C PHE A 540 28.23 -14.36 9.08
N ALA A 541 28.44 -13.18 9.69
CA ALA A 541 29.40 -12.99 10.77
C ALA A 541 29.08 -13.88 11.97
N GLY A 542 27.81 -13.97 12.36
CA GLY A 542 27.33 -14.87 13.41
C GLY A 542 27.56 -16.34 13.11
N MET A 543 27.23 -16.78 11.88
CA MET A 543 27.46 -18.16 11.44
C MET A 543 28.94 -18.54 11.40
N ILE A 544 29.81 -17.66 10.90
CA ILE A 544 31.26 -17.88 10.90
C ILE A 544 31.76 -18.01 12.35
N ARG A 545 31.33 -17.12 13.25
CA ARG A 545 31.70 -17.18 14.66
C ARG A 545 31.26 -18.48 15.32
N TYR A 546 30.02 -18.91 15.08
CA TYR A 546 29.49 -20.17 15.58
C TYR A 546 30.26 -21.39 15.05
N ALA A 547 30.56 -21.43 13.75
CA ALA A 547 31.34 -22.51 13.13
C ALA A 547 32.74 -22.63 13.72
N MET A 548 33.38 -21.47 13.96
CA MET A 548 34.73 -21.45 14.55
C MET A 548 34.75 -21.89 16.01
N MET A 549 33.75 -21.53 16.82
CA MET A 549 33.62 -22.01 18.21
C MET A 549 33.48 -23.52 18.26
N LYS A 550 32.54 -24.06 17.49
CA LYS A 550 32.28 -25.51 17.45
C LYS A 550 33.43 -26.33 16.88
N ASN A 551 34.19 -25.78 15.92
CA ASN A 551 35.41 -26.41 15.43
C ASN A 551 36.54 -26.41 16.47
N LYS A 552 36.59 -25.42 17.37
CA LYS A 552 37.57 -25.33 18.46
C LYS A 552 37.32 -26.39 19.52
N ASP A 553 36.06 -26.57 19.94
CA ASP A 553 35.68 -27.59 20.92
C ASP A 553 35.98 -29.01 20.45
N MET A 554 35.84 -29.25 19.16
CA MET A 554 36.11 -30.53 18.51
C MET A 554 37.60 -30.90 18.44
N ILE A 555 38.49 -29.90 18.37
CA ILE A 555 39.96 -30.11 18.33
C ILE A 555 40.48 -30.32 19.75
N LEU A 556 39.84 -29.75 20.76
CA LEU A 556 40.19 -29.88 22.17
C LEU A 556 39.64 -31.17 22.83
N GLY A 557 38.96 -32.03 22.06
CA GLY A 557 38.41 -33.32 22.58
C GLY A 557 37.29 -33.19 23.57
N ARG A 558 36.61 -32.01 23.61
CA ARG A 558 35.43 -31.76 24.43
C ARG A 558 34.13 -31.86 23.62
#